data_be09a1ccf9a6387efadd46d4e3309c46
#
_entry.id   be09a1ccf9a6387efadd46d4e3309c46
#
_cell.length_a   1.000
_cell.length_b   1.000
_cell.length_c   1.000
_cell.angle_alpha   90.00
_cell.angle_beta   90.00
_cell.angle_gamma   90.00
#
_symmetry.space_group_name_H-M   'P 1'
#
loop_
_entity.id
_entity.type
_entity.pdbx_description
1 polymer ?
#
loop_
_entity_poly.entity_id
_entity_poly.type
_entity_poly.pdbx_seq_one_letter_code
_entity_poly.pdbx_strand_id
1 'polypeptide(L)'
;MKKARETDGSMEPPKSPSRLTLRGLDWLNFLLADVRTGVGPFLAIYLAGYKWDEERVGLALTVGGIAGILTQTPAGALVDFLRSKRALVAVGVAALAAGALLIALFPSFWPLMGAQVLIGGTSSIFIPAICAMSLGIVGHAAFDTRQGRNQTFNSAGNVAAAVLMGLLGYLVSNRSIFFFVVALAVPTILILLLIKPAEIDYQLARGANDGEKGGKAESVWVLFRDRPLVIFLTCAVMFHFANAAMLPLLGELLAKGQGRSSMLFMSACVVTTQFVITLLSSWSGRKAGTWGRKPLLLIAFGVLPIRGILYTLTSNTELLVAIQVLDGIGAGIFGVVSVLVIADLTRGTGRFKLTLGAITTAVGIGASLSQVIAGGIVHRVGSHAGFLFLAAVASAAFAILYFLMPETRNLRLAKE
;
A
#
# COMPACT_ATOMS: atom_id res chain seq x y z
N MET A 1 4.40 57.32 -36.06
CA MET A 1 4.26 55.89 -36.39
C MET A 1 5.35 55.10 -35.69
N LYS A 2 5.05 54.53 -34.51
CA LYS A 2 5.94 53.58 -33.79
C LYS A 2 5.34 52.18 -33.97
N LYS A 3 6.08 51.30 -34.72
CA LYS A 3 5.74 49.90 -34.87
C LYS A 3 5.83 49.22 -33.51
N ALA A 4 4.71 48.72 -33.00
CA ALA A 4 4.70 47.74 -31.93
C ALA A 4 5.35 46.45 -32.44
N ARG A 5 6.43 45.97 -31.80
CA ARG A 5 6.95 44.64 -31.95
C ARG A 5 6.02 43.71 -31.18
N GLU A 6 5.21 42.97 -31.88
CA GLU A 6 4.59 41.74 -31.37
C GLU A 6 5.72 40.76 -31.08
N THR A 7 5.97 40.50 -29.79
CA THR A 7 6.77 39.37 -29.35
C THR A 7 5.88 38.14 -29.47
N ASP A 8 6.00 37.44 -30.59
CA ASP A 8 5.45 36.13 -30.81
C ASP A 8 6.13 35.17 -29.82
N GLY A 9 5.49 34.99 -28.67
CA GLY A 9 5.83 34.03 -27.65
C GLY A 9 5.35 32.63 -28.07
N SER A 10 5.88 32.11 -29.17
CA SER A 10 5.69 30.71 -29.52
C SER A 10 6.22 29.86 -28.35
N MET A 11 5.32 29.39 -27.47
CA MET A 11 5.65 28.33 -26.51
C MET A 11 6.12 27.13 -27.32
N GLU A 12 7.41 26.83 -27.25
CA GLU A 12 7.95 25.56 -27.74
C GLU A 12 7.08 24.42 -27.17
N PRO A 13 6.60 23.50 -28.00
CA PRO A 13 5.82 22.38 -27.49
C PRO A 13 6.67 21.61 -26.47
N PRO A 14 6.10 21.17 -25.35
CA PRO A 14 6.83 20.49 -24.31
C PRO A 14 7.57 19.31 -24.92
N LYS A 15 8.91 19.28 -24.75
CA LYS A 15 9.77 18.21 -25.27
C LYS A 15 9.27 16.87 -24.76
N SER A 16 8.90 15.97 -25.65
CA SER A 16 8.49 14.62 -25.28
C SER A 16 9.59 13.94 -24.43
N PRO A 17 9.22 13.31 -23.29
CA PRO A 17 10.21 12.72 -22.40
C PRO A 17 11.01 11.61 -23.12
N SER A 18 12.30 11.52 -22.82
CA SER A 18 13.15 10.51 -23.44
C SER A 18 12.72 9.10 -23.03
N ARG A 19 12.91 8.15 -23.93
CA ARG A 19 12.65 6.72 -23.64
C ARG A 19 13.46 6.22 -22.46
N LEU A 20 14.63 6.80 -22.20
CA LEU A 20 15.51 6.46 -21.10
C LEU A 20 14.88 6.84 -19.76
N THR A 21 14.36 8.07 -19.64
CA THR A 21 13.67 8.57 -18.44
C THR A 21 12.40 7.75 -18.16
N LEU A 22 11.61 7.41 -19.19
CA LEU A 22 10.42 6.58 -19.03
C LEU A 22 10.75 5.16 -18.56
N ARG A 23 11.80 4.53 -19.11
CA ARG A 23 12.32 3.24 -18.64
C ARG A 23 12.88 3.33 -17.22
N GLY A 24 13.54 4.44 -16.88
CA GLY A 24 14.00 4.71 -15.51
C GLY A 24 12.85 4.69 -14.52
N LEU A 25 11.70 5.32 -14.85
CA LEU A 25 10.49 5.25 -14.01
C LEU A 25 9.91 3.83 -13.92
N ASP A 26 9.90 3.06 -15.02
CA ASP A 26 9.42 1.69 -15.02
C ASP A 26 10.22 0.82 -14.04
N TRP A 27 11.53 0.79 -14.21
CA TRP A 27 12.42 0.00 -13.37
C TRP A 27 12.50 0.51 -11.92
N LEU A 28 12.34 1.82 -11.70
CA LEU A 28 12.25 2.37 -10.35
C LEU A 28 11.02 1.83 -9.60
N ASN A 29 9.86 1.79 -10.26
CA ASN A 29 8.66 1.22 -9.66
C ASN A 29 8.79 -0.28 -9.40
N PHE A 30 9.45 -1.02 -10.31
CA PHE A 30 9.71 -2.44 -10.14
C PHE A 30 10.62 -2.70 -8.93
N LEU A 31 11.81 -2.11 -8.89
CA LEU A 31 12.79 -2.34 -7.83
C LEU A 31 12.34 -1.79 -6.47
N LEU A 32 11.60 -0.69 -6.45
CA LEU A 32 11.12 -0.10 -5.21
C LEU A 32 10.01 -0.95 -4.56
N ALA A 33 9.24 -1.68 -5.36
CA ALA A 33 8.28 -2.66 -4.87
C ALA A 33 9.01 -3.77 -4.09
N ASP A 34 10.10 -4.31 -4.65
CA ASP A 34 10.95 -5.31 -4.01
C ASP A 34 11.48 -4.86 -2.66
N VAL A 35 12.06 -3.66 -2.62
CA VAL A 35 12.67 -3.08 -1.42
C VAL A 35 11.64 -2.86 -0.30
N ARG A 36 10.37 -2.57 -0.64
CA ARG A 36 9.29 -2.33 0.32
C ARG A 36 8.62 -3.61 0.84
N THR A 37 8.40 -4.57 -0.04
CA THR A 37 7.62 -5.79 0.27
C THR A 37 8.37 -6.74 1.20
N GLY A 38 9.71 -6.77 1.14
CA GLY A 38 10.53 -7.69 1.91
C GLY A 38 10.47 -7.53 3.42
N VAL A 39 9.97 -6.40 3.91
CA VAL A 39 10.00 -6.11 5.36
C VAL A 39 8.70 -6.50 6.08
N GLY A 40 7.60 -6.73 5.38
CA GLY A 40 6.31 -7.03 6.01
C GLY A 40 6.15 -8.49 6.45
N PRO A 41 5.52 -9.33 5.62
CA PRO A 41 5.18 -10.71 5.99
C PRO A 41 6.40 -11.59 6.28
N PHE A 42 7.53 -11.36 5.58
CA PHE A 42 8.78 -12.11 5.81
C PHE A 42 9.46 -11.75 7.13
N LEU A 43 9.26 -10.52 7.64
CA LEU A 43 9.77 -10.11 8.95
C LEU A 43 9.13 -10.94 10.06
N ALA A 44 7.84 -11.22 10.01
CA ALA A 44 7.16 -12.03 11.00
C ALA A 44 7.78 -13.44 11.11
N ILE A 45 8.01 -14.09 9.96
CA ILE A 45 8.69 -15.40 9.90
C ILE A 45 10.12 -15.32 10.45
N TYR A 46 10.86 -14.28 10.07
CA TYR A 46 12.23 -14.05 10.53
C TYR A 46 12.30 -13.93 12.05
N LEU A 47 11.43 -13.11 12.65
CA LEU A 47 11.39 -12.90 14.09
C LEU A 47 10.91 -14.14 14.85
N ALA A 48 9.93 -14.88 14.32
CA ALA A 48 9.51 -16.15 14.87
C ALA A 48 10.68 -17.18 14.91
N GLY A 49 11.54 -17.16 13.88
CA GLY A 49 12.78 -17.94 13.85
C GLY A 49 13.78 -17.59 14.97
N TYR A 50 13.74 -16.36 15.48
CA TYR A 50 14.48 -15.89 16.66
C TYR A 50 13.72 -16.07 17.97
N LYS A 51 12.63 -16.84 17.97
CA LYS A 51 11.80 -17.14 19.16
C LYS A 51 11.14 -15.89 19.77
N TRP A 52 10.86 -14.87 18.95
CA TRP A 52 10.00 -13.78 19.36
C TRP A 52 8.57 -14.27 19.50
N ASP A 53 7.89 -13.82 20.55
CA ASP A 53 6.47 -14.07 20.72
C ASP A 53 5.64 -13.20 19.77
N GLU A 54 4.41 -13.59 19.53
CA GLU A 54 3.48 -12.97 18.58
C GLU A 54 3.14 -11.53 18.98
N GLU A 55 3.14 -11.24 20.28
CA GLU A 55 2.88 -9.89 20.79
C GLU A 55 4.01 -8.93 20.40
N ARG A 56 5.28 -9.34 20.58
CA ARG A 56 6.46 -8.55 20.19
C ARG A 56 6.58 -8.40 18.68
N VAL A 57 6.27 -9.44 17.91
CA VAL A 57 6.22 -9.36 16.44
C VAL A 57 5.16 -8.37 16.00
N GLY A 58 3.95 -8.48 16.55
CA GLY A 58 2.85 -7.55 16.29
C GLY A 58 3.21 -6.11 16.66
N LEU A 59 3.88 -5.90 17.80
CA LEU A 59 4.36 -4.58 18.23
C LEU A 59 5.36 -4.00 17.23
N ALA A 60 6.32 -4.79 16.75
CA ALA A 60 7.30 -4.35 15.76
C ALA A 60 6.63 -3.90 14.46
N LEU A 61 5.66 -4.65 13.95
CA LEU A 61 4.91 -4.30 12.75
C LEU A 61 4.04 -3.05 12.97
N THR A 62 3.46 -2.92 14.17
CA THR A 62 2.68 -1.73 14.57
C THR A 62 3.55 -0.48 14.57
N VAL A 63 4.75 -0.54 15.18
CA VAL A 63 5.69 0.58 15.23
C VAL A 63 6.04 1.07 13.82
N GLY A 64 6.34 0.15 12.89
CA GLY A 64 6.61 0.50 11.51
C GLY A 64 5.41 1.14 10.81
N GLY A 65 4.22 0.59 11.01
CA GLY A 65 2.97 1.12 10.44
C GLY A 65 2.64 2.53 10.96
N ILE A 66 2.70 2.73 12.28
CA ILE A 66 2.45 4.04 12.91
C ILE A 66 3.50 5.07 12.47
N ALA A 67 4.79 4.70 12.42
CA ALA A 67 5.84 5.58 11.91
C ALA A 67 5.54 6.04 10.47
N GLY A 68 5.08 5.12 9.60
CA GLY A 68 4.67 5.45 8.24
C GLY A 68 3.51 6.44 8.18
N ILE A 69 2.50 6.27 9.04
CA ILE A 69 1.33 7.16 9.09
C ILE A 69 1.71 8.54 9.59
N LEU A 70 2.47 8.62 10.68
CA LEU A 70 2.90 9.90 11.27
C LEU A 70 3.78 10.71 10.31
N THR A 71 4.59 10.03 9.52
CA THR A 71 5.47 10.68 8.54
C THR A 71 4.79 10.96 7.20
N GLN A 72 3.59 10.45 6.92
CA GLN A 72 2.93 10.58 5.62
C GLN A 72 2.68 12.04 5.22
N THR A 73 2.15 12.86 6.12
CA THR A 73 1.92 14.29 5.87
C THR A 73 3.22 15.09 5.75
N PRO A 74 4.17 14.97 6.71
CA PRO A 74 5.49 15.59 6.54
C PRO A 74 6.23 15.15 5.28
N ALA A 75 6.14 13.88 4.90
CA ALA A 75 6.77 13.36 3.68
C ALA A 75 6.18 13.98 2.41
N GLY A 76 4.85 14.11 2.35
CA GLY A 76 4.17 14.81 1.26
C GLY A 76 4.64 16.27 1.14
N ALA A 77 4.64 17.01 2.25
CA ALA A 77 5.14 18.38 2.30
C ALA A 77 6.63 18.48 1.89
N LEU A 78 7.45 17.53 2.32
CA LEU A 78 8.86 17.47 1.96
C LEU A 78 9.04 17.22 0.45
N VAL A 79 8.23 16.33 -0.12
CA VAL A 79 8.20 16.10 -1.57
C VAL A 79 7.83 17.37 -2.32
N ASP A 80 6.86 18.13 -1.88
CA ASP A 80 6.45 19.38 -2.54
C ASP A 80 7.53 20.46 -2.42
N PHE A 81 8.16 20.58 -1.25
CA PHE A 81 9.18 21.60 -0.98
C PHE A 81 10.49 21.36 -1.74
N LEU A 82 10.99 20.11 -1.75
CA LEU A 82 12.29 19.79 -2.34
C LEU A 82 12.24 19.77 -3.87
N ARG A 83 13.17 20.46 -4.53
CA ARG A 83 13.32 20.40 -5.98
C ARG A 83 13.82 19.03 -6.46
N SER A 84 14.78 18.44 -5.76
CA SER A 84 15.37 17.17 -6.17
C SER A 84 14.55 15.97 -5.65
N LYS A 85 13.46 15.61 -6.32
CA LYS A 85 12.65 14.40 -6.02
C LYS A 85 13.51 13.13 -6.08
N ARG A 86 14.46 13.07 -7.02
CA ARG A 86 15.40 11.94 -7.20
C ARG A 86 16.29 11.74 -5.97
N ALA A 87 16.91 12.83 -5.46
CA ALA A 87 17.74 12.76 -4.26
C ALA A 87 16.92 12.32 -3.04
N LEU A 88 15.69 12.80 -2.92
CA LEU A 88 14.80 12.40 -1.83
C LEU A 88 14.49 10.90 -1.88
N VAL A 89 14.20 10.35 -3.06
CA VAL A 89 13.99 8.90 -3.23
C VAL A 89 15.27 8.13 -2.92
N ALA A 90 16.45 8.61 -3.38
CA ALA A 90 17.74 7.96 -3.09
C ALA A 90 18.03 7.90 -1.58
N VAL A 91 17.81 9.00 -0.86
CA VAL A 91 17.96 9.06 0.61
C VAL A 91 16.97 8.12 1.29
N GLY A 92 15.71 8.08 0.83
CA GLY A 92 14.70 7.14 1.34
C GLY A 92 15.10 5.68 1.14
N VAL A 93 15.62 5.32 -0.04
CA VAL A 93 16.10 3.95 -0.34
C VAL A 93 17.31 3.60 0.53
N ALA A 94 18.27 4.52 0.70
CA ALA A 94 19.44 4.32 1.56
C ALA A 94 19.01 4.12 3.03
N ALA A 95 18.06 4.91 3.53
CA ALA A 95 17.54 4.79 4.88
C ALA A 95 16.78 3.46 5.08
N LEU A 96 15.99 3.03 4.09
CA LEU A 96 15.31 1.73 4.12
C LEU A 96 16.33 0.58 4.14
N ALA A 97 17.39 0.67 3.31
CA ALA A 97 18.48 -0.31 3.29
C ALA A 97 19.23 -0.34 4.63
N ALA A 98 19.48 0.81 5.25
CA ALA A 98 20.07 0.88 6.59
C ALA A 98 19.18 0.21 7.64
N GLY A 99 17.86 0.42 7.58
CA GLY A 99 16.90 -0.28 8.43
C GLY A 99 16.91 -1.79 8.23
N ALA A 100 16.93 -2.26 6.96
CA ALA A 100 17.03 -3.68 6.64
C ALA A 100 18.36 -4.29 7.13
N LEU A 101 19.45 -3.57 6.98
CA LEU A 101 20.76 -3.98 7.49
C LEU A 101 20.76 -4.08 9.03
N LEU A 102 20.13 -3.13 9.71
CA LEU A 102 20.00 -3.13 11.16
C LEU A 102 19.22 -4.36 11.65
N ILE A 103 18.12 -4.72 10.98
CA ILE A 103 17.36 -5.96 11.25
C ILE A 103 18.25 -7.21 11.03
N ALA A 104 19.00 -7.22 9.92
CA ALA A 104 19.85 -8.36 9.61
C ALA A 104 20.97 -8.56 10.63
N LEU A 105 21.60 -7.49 11.10
CA LEU A 105 22.76 -7.57 11.99
C LEU A 105 22.38 -7.70 13.46
N PHE A 106 21.31 -7.04 13.88
CA PHE A 106 20.91 -6.91 15.29
C PHE A 106 19.44 -7.25 15.50
N PRO A 107 19.05 -8.54 15.48
CA PRO A 107 17.66 -8.97 15.66
C PRO A 107 17.22 -8.92 17.13
N SER A 108 17.55 -7.84 17.82
CA SER A 108 17.17 -7.56 19.20
C SER A 108 16.15 -6.42 19.26
N PHE A 109 15.44 -6.28 20.39
CA PHE A 109 14.25 -5.45 20.49
C PHE A 109 14.48 -4.00 20.07
N TRP A 110 15.42 -3.28 20.69
CA TRP A 110 15.59 -1.86 20.45
C TRP A 110 16.13 -1.52 19.05
N PRO A 111 17.15 -2.20 18.52
CA PRO A 111 17.58 -2.01 17.13
C PRO A 111 16.47 -2.29 16.14
N LEU A 112 15.64 -3.32 16.37
CA LEU A 112 14.51 -3.65 15.52
C LEU A 112 13.44 -2.54 15.55
N MET A 113 13.09 -2.01 16.72
CA MET A 113 12.15 -0.88 16.82
C MET A 113 12.67 0.33 16.06
N GLY A 114 13.95 0.67 16.22
CA GLY A 114 14.59 1.75 15.47
C GLY A 114 14.56 1.52 13.96
N ALA A 115 14.83 0.29 13.52
CA ALA A 115 14.74 -0.10 12.11
C ALA A 115 13.31 0.04 11.57
N GLN A 116 12.31 -0.38 12.33
CA GLN A 116 10.90 -0.26 11.94
C GLN A 116 10.45 1.20 11.83
N VAL A 117 10.88 2.08 12.74
CA VAL A 117 10.64 3.53 12.63
C VAL A 117 11.28 4.08 11.36
N LEU A 118 12.52 3.70 11.08
CA LEU A 118 13.25 4.16 9.91
C LEU A 118 12.60 3.69 8.61
N ILE A 119 12.26 2.41 8.51
CA ILE A 119 11.64 1.80 7.33
C ILE A 119 10.23 2.36 7.12
N GLY A 120 9.40 2.37 8.16
CA GLY A 120 8.03 2.89 8.10
C GLY A 120 8.02 4.37 7.72
N GLY A 121 8.84 5.17 8.41
CA GLY A 121 8.93 6.60 8.17
C GLY A 121 9.37 6.96 6.75
N THR A 122 10.36 6.26 6.22
CA THR A 122 10.87 6.53 4.86
C THR A 122 9.95 5.98 3.77
N SER A 123 9.21 4.91 4.04
CA SER A 123 8.28 4.32 3.06
C SER A 123 7.18 5.28 2.60
N SER A 124 6.81 6.24 3.44
CA SER A 124 5.80 7.25 3.13
C SER A 124 6.23 8.26 2.04
N ILE A 125 7.53 8.38 1.76
CA ILE A 125 8.10 9.31 0.78
C ILE A 125 7.88 8.80 -0.66
N PHE A 126 7.91 7.49 -0.89
CA PHE A 126 8.07 6.92 -2.23
C PHE A 126 6.87 7.19 -3.15
N ILE A 127 5.64 6.94 -2.69
CA ILE A 127 4.45 7.12 -3.52
C ILE A 127 4.29 8.58 -3.95
N PRO A 128 4.31 9.58 -3.03
CA PRO A 128 4.22 10.98 -3.44
C PRO A 128 5.36 11.41 -4.37
N ALA A 129 6.60 10.98 -4.11
CA ALA A 129 7.74 11.34 -4.94
C ALA A 129 7.66 10.77 -6.35
N ILE A 130 7.24 9.50 -6.50
CA ILE A 130 7.05 8.87 -7.81
C ILE A 130 5.90 9.54 -8.57
N CYS A 131 4.78 9.82 -7.91
CA CYS A 131 3.67 10.53 -8.51
C CYS A 131 4.09 11.93 -9.00
N ALA A 132 4.81 12.69 -8.17
CA ALA A 132 5.31 14.01 -8.52
C ALA A 132 6.29 13.96 -9.71
N MET A 133 7.25 13.00 -9.72
CA MET A 133 8.16 12.81 -10.85
C MET A 133 7.40 12.41 -12.11
N SER A 134 6.45 11.49 -12.00
CA SER A 134 5.65 11.03 -13.14
C SER A 134 4.85 12.19 -13.74
N LEU A 135 4.17 12.99 -12.92
CA LEU A 135 3.42 14.16 -13.38
C LEU A 135 4.32 15.20 -14.04
N GLY A 136 5.45 15.52 -13.42
CA GLY A 136 6.41 16.48 -13.97
C GLY A 136 7.08 16.04 -15.28
N ILE A 137 7.11 14.71 -15.57
CA ILE A 137 7.71 14.17 -16.80
C ILE A 137 6.70 14.08 -17.93
N VAL A 138 5.48 13.59 -17.67
CA VAL A 138 4.52 13.28 -18.74
C VAL A 138 3.39 14.30 -18.85
N GLY A 139 3.24 15.22 -17.89
CA GLY A 139 2.14 16.19 -17.83
C GLY A 139 0.77 15.57 -17.51
N HIS A 140 -0.25 16.39 -17.33
CA HIS A 140 -1.60 15.94 -16.94
C HIS A 140 -2.24 15.00 -17.97
N ALA A 141 -2.08 15.29 -19.26
CA ALA A 141 -2.74 14.54 -20.33
C ALA A 141 -2.34 13.06 -20.41
N ALA A 142 -1.09 12.71 -20.05
CA ALA A 142 -0.59 11.34 -20.10
C ALA A 142 -0.42 10.72 -18.68
N PHE A 143 -0.76 11.45 -17.62
CA PHE A 143 -0.51 11.04 -16.24
C PHE A 143 -1.24 9.75 -15.87
N ASP A 144 -2.53 9.61 -16.21
CA ASP A 144 -3.32 8.42 -15.89
C ASP A 144 -2.75 7.15 -16.53
N THR A 145 -2.37 7.26 -17.82
CA THR A 145 -1.70 6.16 -18.53
C THR A 145 -0.36 5.81 -17.88
N ARG A 146 0.42 6.83 -17.47
CA ARG A 146 1.70 6.65 -16.77
C ARG A 146 1.50 5.96 -15.41
N GLN A 147 0.50 6.36 -14.64
CA GLN A 147 0.18 5.75 -13.35
C GLN A 147 -0.25 4.28 -13.49
N GLY A 148 -1.06 3.96 -14.50
CA GLY A 148 -1.38 2.56 -14.83
C GLY A 148 -0.12 1.73 -15.11
N ARG A 149 0.83 2.28 -15.88
CA ARG A 149 2.10 1.61 -16.16
C ARG A 149 2.99 1.50 -14.92
N ASN A 150 3.08 2.53 -14.08
CA ASN A 150 3.78 2.48 -12.80
C ASN A 150 3.24 1.35 -11.93
N GLN A 151 1.91 1.21 -11.84
CA GLN A 151 1.27 0.16 -11.07
C GLN A 151 1.56 -1.24 -11.63
N THR A 152 1.61 -1.40 -12.95
CA THR A 152 1.98 -2.68 -13.60
C THR A 152 3.39 -3.11 -13.19
N PHE A 153 4.37 -2.20 -13.29
CA PHE A 153 5.75 -2.50 -12.90
C PHE A 153 5.87 -2.72 -11.38
N ASN A 154 5.15 -1.98 -10.56
CA ASN A 154 5.10 -2.19 -9.12
C ASN A 154 4.53 -3.59 -8.77
N SER A 155 3.44 -4.01 -9.41
CA SER A 155 2.87 -5.35 -9.20
C SER A 155 3.81 -6.46 -9.64
N ALA A 156 4.47 -6.29 -10.80
CA ALA A 156 5.48 -7.24 -11.27
C ALA A 156 6.68 -7.33 -10.30
N GLY A 157 7.13 -6.19 -9.76
CA GLY A 157 8.15 -6.14 -8.73
C GLY A 157 7.72 -6.89 -7.46
N ASN A 158 6.52 -6.67 -6.95
CA ASN A 158 6.01 -7.37 -5.77
C ASN A 158 6.00 -8.90 -5.96
N VAL A 159 5.63 -9.39 -7.14
CA VAL A 159 5.68 -10.83 -7.44
C VAL A 159 7.13 -11.32 -7.49
N ALA A 160 8.01 -10.61 -8.18
CA ALA A 160 9.44 -10.96 -8.26
C ALA A 160 10.08 -10.97 -6.87
N ALA A 161 9.82 -9.94 -6.05
CA ALA A 161 10.26 -9.88 -4.66
C ALA A 161 9.82 -11.09 -3.86
N ALA A 162 8.53 -11.41 -3.89
CA ALA A 162 7.98 -12.54 -3.15
C ALA A 162 8.68 -13.86 -3.53
N VAL A 163 8.87 -14.11 -4.84
CA VAL A 163 9.54 -15.32 -5.33
C VAL A 163 11.00 -15.35 -4.91
N LEU A 164 11.75 -14.26 -5.14
CA LEU A 164 13.19 -14.21 -4.84
C LEU A 164 13.45 -14.31 -3.33
N MET A 165 12.66 -13.61 -2.51
CA MET A 165 12.78 -13.66 -1.05
C MET A 165 12.41 -15.03 -0.49
N GLY A 166 11.37 -15.66 -1.04
CA GLY A 166 11.01 -17.03 -0.68
C GLY A 166 12.14 -18.03 -0.98
N LEU A 167 12.72 -17.94 -2.19
CA LEU A 167 13.85 -18.78 -2.59
C LEU A 167 15.09 -18.51 -1.74
N LEU A 168 15.45 -17.26 -1.52
CA LEU A 168 16.61 -16.90 -0.68
C LEU A 168 16.43 -17.36 0.77
N GLY A 169 15.25 -17.19 1.34
CA GLY A 169 14.92 -17.66 2.68
C GLY A 169 15.02 -19.17 2.80
N TYR A 170 14.58 -19.90 1.78
CA TYR A 170 14.65 -21.37 1.74
C TYR A 170 16.05 -21.91 1.48
N LEU A 171 16.74 -21.41 0.42
CA LEU A 171 18.01 -21.95 -0.03
C LEU A 171 19.21 -21.49 0.84
N VAL A 172 19.15 -20.28 1.37
CA VAL A 172 20.28 -19.69 2.12
C VAL A 172 19.91 -19.53 3.60
N SER A 173 19.11 -18.55 3.95
CA SER A 173 18.63 -18.30 5.31
C SER A 173 17.55 -17.22 5.34
N ASN A 174 16.73 -17.20 6.41
CA ASN A 174 15.75 -16.11 6.60
C ASN A 174 16.41 -14.73 6.69
N ARG A 175 17.65 -14.66 7.13
CA ARG A 175 18.46 -13.44 7.23
C ARG A 175 18.88 -12.89 5.86
N SER A 176 19.08 -13.76 4.87
CA SER A 176 19.55 -13.38 3.54
C SER A 176 18.57 -12.44 2.81
N ILE A 177 17.28 -12.47 3.16
CA ILE A 177 16.25 -11.59 2.62
C ILE A 177 16.60 -10.11 2.87
N PHE A 178 17.04 -9.78 4.09
CA PHE A 178 17.39 -8.40 4.44
C PHE A 178 18.68 -7.93 3.76
N PHE A 179 19.66 -8.82 3.60
CA PHE A 179 20.84 -8.52 2.79
C PHE A 179 20.51 -8.35 1.32
N PHE A 180 19.53 -9.08 0.79
CA PHE A 180 19.03 -8.91 -0.56
C PHE A 180 18.36 -7.54 -0.75
N VAL A 181 17.54 -7.09 0.20
CA VAL A 181 16.97 -5.73 0.21
C VAL A 181 18.06 -4.66 0.18
N VAL A 182 19.14 -4.83 0.97
CA VAL A 182 20.30 -3.93 0.95
C VAL A 182 20.98 -3.95 -0.42
N ALA A 183 21.19 -5.13 -1.00
CA ALA A 183 21.79 -5.26 -2.32
C ALA A 183 20.95 -4.60 -3.43
N LEU A 184 19.62 -4.72 -3.36
CA LEU A 184 18.69 -4.09 -4.32
C LEU A 184 18.65 -2.55 -4.19
N ALA A 185 19.03 -1.99 -3.05
CA ALA A 185 19.11 -0.53 -2.90
C ALA A 185 20.11 0.08 -3.89
N VAL A 186 21.21 -0.62 -4.20
CA VAL A 186 22.23 -0.13 -5.14
C VAL A 186 21.65 0.07 -6.55
N PRO A 187 21.12 -0.96 -7.24
CA PRO A 187 20.52 -0.75 -8.56
C PRO A 187 19.32 0.21 -8.51
N THR A 188 18.55 0.24 -7.41
CA THR A 188 17.44 1.20 -7.27
C THR A 188 17.94 2.64 -7.27
N ILE A 189 19.05 2.94 -6.59
CA ILE A 189 19.67 4.28 -6.61
C ILE A 189 20.29 4.57 -7.99
N LEU A 190 20.96 3.59 -8.61
CA LEU A 190 21.57 3.77 -9.93
C LEU A 190 20.51 4.06 -11.02
N ILE A 191 19.35 3.43 -10.96
CA ILE A 191 18.25 3.67 -11.90
C ILE A 191 17.74 5.11 -11.83
N LEU A 192 17.81 5.78 -10.69
CA LEU A 192 17.48 7.20 -10.59
C LEU A 192 18.35 8.08 -11.48
N LEU A 193 19.56 7.64 -11.83
CA LEU A 193 20.45 8.37 -12.76
C LEU A 193 19.91 8.38 -14.20
N LEU A 194 19.09 7.39 -14.58
CA LEU A 194 18.45 7.33 -15.89
C LEU A 194 17.33 8.37 -16.05
N ILE A 195 16.76 8.84 -14.94
CA ILE A 195 15.73 9.87 -14.95
C ILE A 195 16.40 11.23 -14.99
N LYS A 196 16.35 11.91 -16.15
CA LYS A 196 17.01 13.20 -16.35
C LYS A 196 16.33 14.32 -15.58
N PRO A 197 17.02 15.09 -14.72
CA PRO A 197 16.43 16.21 -14.00
C PRO A 197 15.82 17.27 -14.91
N ALA A 198 16.44 17.50 -16.07
CA ALA A 198 15.97 18.49 -17.05
C ALA A 198 14.64 18.13 -17.73
N GLU A 199 14.21 16.86 -17.63
CA GLU A 199 12.92 16.40 -18.18
C GLU A 199 11.80 16.44 -17.13
N ILE A 200 12.09 16.83 -15.88
CA ILE A 200 11.09 16.96 -14.82
C ILE A 200 10.66 18.43 -14.73
N ASP A 201 9.43 18.73 -15.11
CA ASP A 201 8.83 20.03 -14.82
C ASP A 201 8.46 20.10 -13.32
N TYR A 202 9.19 20.95 -12.59
CA TYR A 202 9.00 21.08 -11.14
C TYR A 202 7.75 21.85 -10.75
N GLN A 203 7.18 22.64 -11.63
CA GLN A 203 5.91 23.34 -11.37
C GLN A 203 4.75 22.36 -11.47
N LEU A 204 4.68 21.58 -12.55
CA LEU A 204 3.72 20.48 -12.69
C LEU A 204 3.87 19.42 -11.58
N ALA A 205 5.11 19.05 -11.25
CA ALA A 205 5.40 18.09 -10.18
C ALA A 205 4.88 18.51 -8.79
N ARG A 206 4.64 19.81 -8.57
CA ARG A 206 4.03 20.36 -7.34
C ARG A 206 2.51 20.44 -7.42
N GLY A 207 1.91 19.99 -8.51
CA GLY A 207 0.46 20.06 -8.69
C GLY A 207 -0.06 21.48 -8.91
N ALA A 208 0.77 22.38 -9.44
CA ALA A 208 0.30 23.71 -9.87
C ALA A 208 -0.70 23.52 -11.01
N ASN A 209 -1.98 23.60 -10.69
CA ASN A 209 -3.04 23.70 -11.67
C ASN A 209 -3.13 25.14 -12.15
N ASP A 210 -3.21 25.33 -13.46
CA ASP A 210 -3.62 26.60 -14.06
C ASP A 210 -5.01 26.97 -13.53
N GLY A 211 -5.08 27.77 -12.47
CA GLY A 211 -6.30 28.47 -12.08
C GLY A 211 -7.02 28.09 -10.77
N GLU A 212 -6.65 27.05 -10.06
CA GLU A 212 -7.21 26.82 -8.72
C GLU A 212 -6.50 27.71 -7.68
N LYS A 213 -7.10 28.86 -7.37
CA LYS A 213 -6.79 29.64 -6.16
C LYS A 213 -6.94 28.68 -4.97
N GLY A 214 -5.86 28.48 -4.22
CA GLY A 214 -5.82 27.58 -3.07
C GLY A 214 -7.01 27.81 -2.13
N GLY A 215 -7.99 26.92 -2.20
CA GLY A 215 -9.09 26.90 -1.25
C GLY A 215 -8.51 26.72 0.16
N LYS A 216 -9.04 27.44 1.15
CA LYS A 216 -8.69 27.25 2.56
C LYS A 216 -8.75 25.76 2.88
N ALA A 217 -7.70 25.24 3.51
CA ALA A 217 -7.68 23.85 3.98
C ALA A 217 -8.94 23.59 4.83
N GLU A 218 -9.88 22.82 4.28
CA GLU A 218 -11.11 22.51 4.99
C GLU A 218 -10.81 21.55 6.15
N SER A 219 -11.50 21.74 7.26
CA SER A 219 -11.34 20.90 8.43
C SER A 219 -11.82 19.46 8.16
N VAL A 220 -11.03 18.48 8.51
CA VAL A 220 -11.40 17.04 8.41
C VAL A 220 -12.70 16.73 9.18
N TRP A 221 -13.01 17.50 10.20
CA TRP A 221 -14.23 17.34 11.02
C TRP A 221 -15.53 17.47 10.22
N VAL A 222 -15.52 18.17 9.08
CA VAL A 222 -16.68 18.28 8.20
C VAL A 222 -17.08 16.92 7.61
N LEU A 223 -16.13 15.98 7.45
CA LEU A 223 -16.39 14.65 6.92
C LEU A 223 -17.28 13.81 7.86
N PHE A 224 -17.23 14.07 9.17
CA PHE A 224 -18.03 13.35 10.17
C PHE A 224 -19.50 13.75 10.19
N ARG A 225 -19.91 14.77 9.41
CA ARG A 225 -21.32 15.16 9.26
C ARG A 225 -22.06 14.35 8.19
N ASP A 226 -21.33 13.70 7.29
CA ASP A 226 -21.93 12.86 6.23
C ASP A 226 -22.05 11.42 6.72
N ARG A 227 -23.28 11.00 7.06
CA ARG A 227 -23.56 9.67 7.62
C ARG A 227 -23.08 8.52 6.73
N PRO A 228 -23.36 8.46 5.40
CA PRO A 228 -22.82 7.43 4.53
C PRO A 228 -21.29 7.37 4.51
N LEU A 229 -20.63 8.51 4.58
CA LEU A 229 -19.18 8.59 4.60
C LEU A 229 -18.61 8.02 5.91
N VAL A 230 -19.21 8.34 7.05
CA VAL A 230 -18.79 7.79 8.35
C VAL A 230 -19.00 6.28 8.40
N ILE A 231 -20.13 5.77 7.89
CA ILE A 231 -20.38 4.34 7.79
C ILE A 231 -19.31 3.67 6.94
N PHE A 232 -19.02 4.22 5.75
CA PHE A 232 -18.00 3.68 4.87
C PHE A 232 -16.60 3.73 5.51
N LEU A 233 -16.22 4.83 6.16
CA LEU A 233 -14.96 4.96 6.92
C LEU A 233 -14.85 3.87 7.98
N THR A 234 -15.87 3.68 8.80
CA THR A 234 -15.90 2.64 9.83
C THR A 234 -15.72 1.25 9.23
N CYS A 235 -16.48 0.93 8.16
CA CYS A 235 -16.35 -0.34 7.46
C CYS A 235 -14.93 -0.54 6.91
N ALA A 236 -14.34 0.48 6.26
CA ALA A 236 -13.01 0.42 5.69
C ALA A 236 -11.93 0.19 6.75
N VAL A 237 -12.01 0.89 7.89
CA VAL A 237 -11.09 0.71 9.01
C VAL A 237 -11.21 -0.71 9.59
N MET A 238 -12.43 -1.20 9.83
CA MET A 238 -12.65 -2.55 10.36
C MET A 238 -12.20 -3.64 9.37
N PHE A 239 -12.42 -3.43 8.07
CA PHE A 239 -11.95 -4.35 7.01
C PHE A 239 -10.42 -4.48 7.06
N HIS A 240 -9.71 -3.37 7.05
CA HIS A 240 -8.25 -3.38 7.08
C HIS A 240 -7.70 -3.83 8.43
N PHE A 241 -8.37 -3.48 9.54
CA PHE A 241 -8.03 -4.03 10.84
C PHE A 241 -8.12 -5.56 10.84
N ALA A 242 -9.22 -6.13 10.34
CA ALA A 242 -9.39 -7.58 10.29
C ALA A 242 -8.38 -8.26 9.35
N ASN A 243 -8.04 -7.61 8.22
CA ASN A 243 -7.17 -8.18 7.19
C ASN A 243 -5.68 -8.11 7.54
N ALA A 244 -5.21 -7.02 8.13
CA ALA A 244 -3.78 -6.69 8.18
C ALA A 244 -2.95 -7.69 8.96
N ALA A 245 -3.44 -8.20 10.10
CA ALA A 245 -2.70 -9.15 10.92
C ALA A 245 -2.79 -10.61 10.42
N MET A 246 -3.75 -10.95 9.54
CA MET A 246 -3.96 -12.35 9.12
C MET A 246 -2.73 -12.96 8.44
N LEU A 247 -2.10 -12.22 7.52
CA LEU A 247 -0.95 -12.73 6.79
C LEU A 247 0.32 -12.84 7.64
N PRO A 248 0.71 -11.86 8.47
CA PRO A 248 1.79 -12.00 9.44
C PRO A 248 1.60 -13.16 10.43
N LEU A 249 0.41 -13.30 11.03
CA LEU A 249 0.09 -14.41 11.92
C LEU A 249 0.17 -15.78 11.23
N LEU A 250 -0.27 -15.85 9.96
CA LEU A 250 -0.09 -17.05 9.15
C LEU A 250 1.41 -17.34 8.94
N GLY A 251 2.23 -16.32 8.71
CA GLY A 251 3.67 -16.43 8.60
C GLY A 251 4.32 -17.02 9.85
N GLU A 252 3.92 -16.57 11.03
CA GLU A 252 4.38 -17.11 12.30
C GLU A 252 3.95 -18.58 12.50
N LEU A 253 2.72 -18.91 12.13
CA LEU A 253 2.21 -20.28 12.15
C LEU A 253 3.03 -21.20 11.23
N LEU A 254 3.32 -20.76 10.01
CA LEU A 254 4.16 -21.48 9.06
C LEU A 254 5.59 -21.63 9.56
N ALA A 255 6.14 -20.60 10.21
CA ALA A 255 7.49 -20.67 10.78
C ALA A 255 7.63 -21.75 11.85
N LYS A 256 6.59 -21.94 12.69
CA LYS A 256 6.56 -22.98 13.72
C LYS A 256 6.42 -24.39 13.15
N GLY A 257 5.66 -24.54 12.05
CA GLY A 257 5.34 -25.86 11.49
C GLY A 257 6.28 -26.33 10.38
N GLN A 258 6.82 -25.42 9.57
CA GLN A 258 7.47 -25.74 8.29
C GLN A 258 8.98 -25.42 8.23
N GLY A 259 9.55 -24.87 9.28
CA GLY A 259 10.97 -24.53 9.31
C GLY A 259 11.39 -23.67 8.11
N ARG A 260 12.41 -24.11 7.35
CA ARG A 260 12.91 -23.35 6.17
C ARG A 260 11.89 -23.19 5.05
N SER A 261 10.97 -24.14 4.88
CA SER A 261 9.95 -24.10 3.82
C SER A 261 8.91 -22.99 4.07
N SER A 262 8.80 -22.46 5.29
CA SER A 262 7.88 -21.37 5.63
C SER A 262 8.02 -20.14 4.71
N MET A 263 9.24 -19.82 4.27
CA MET A 263 9.51 -18.70 3.36
C MET A 263 8.95 -18.96 1.95
N LEU A 264 9.04 -20.18 1.44
CA LEU A 264 8.44 -20.56 0.15
C LEU A 264 6.91 -20.51 0.22
N PHE A 265 6.33 -21.01 1.28
CA PHE A 265 4.88 -20.96 1.47
C PHE A 265 4.37 -19.54 1.64
N MET A 266 5.09 -18.69 2.37
CA MET A 266 4.76 -17.27 2.44
C MET A 266 4.84 -16.58 1.07
N SER A 267 5.88 -16.89 0.30
CA SER A 267 6.01 -16.42 -1.08
C SER A 267 4.82 -16.85 -1.93
N ALA A 268 4.44 -18.13 -1.85
CA ALA A 268 3.28 -18.67 -2.56
C ALA A 268 1.98 -17.93 -2.14
N CYS A 269 1.80 -17.63 -0.85
CA CYS A 269 0.68 -16.83 -0.35
C CYS A 269 0.62 -15.45 -1.01
N VAL A 270 1.75 -14.73 -1.03
CA VAL A 270 1.82 -13.39 -1.62
C VAL A 270 1.56 -13.44 -3.12
N VAL A 271 2.18 -14.38 -3.85
CA VAL A 271 2.00 -14.54 -5.29
C VAL A 271 0.54 -14.87 -5.64
N THR A 272 -0.09 -15.79 -4.89
CA THR A 272 -1.50 -16.16 -5.06
C THR A 272 -2.41 -14.94 -4.89
N THR A 273 -2.21 -14.18 -3.82
CA THR A 273 -2.97 -12.94 -3.56
C THR A 273 -2.79 -11.93 -4.71
N GLN A 274 -1.55 -11.65 -5.13
CA GLN A 274 -1.26 -10.67 -6.19
C GLN A 274 -1.84 -11.09 -7.54
N PHE A 275 -1.80 -12.37 -7.87
CA PHE A 275 -2.40 -12.90 -9.10
C PHE A 275 -3.91 -12.66 -9.12
N VAL A 276 -4.61 -13.00 -8.04
CA VAL A 276 -6.05 -12.80 -7.92
C VAL A 276 -6.42 -11.31 -7.93
N ILE A 277 -5.67 -10.44 -7.23
CA ILE A 277 -5.86 -8.99 -7.26
C ILE A 277 -5.81 -8.48 -8.71
N THR A 278 -4.81 -8.91 -9.48
CA THR A 278 -4.62 -8.47 -10.86
C THR A 278 -5.82 -8.81 -11.75
N LEU A 279 -6.34 -10.02 -11.62
CA LEU A 279 -7.52 -10.46 -12.37
C LEU A 279 -8.79 -9.70 -11.96
N LEU A 280 -9.01 -9.55 -10.66
CA LEU A 280 -10.26 -9.02 -10.13
C LEU A 280 -10.33 -7.49 -10.14
N SER A 281 -9.22 -6.78 -10.08
CA SER A 281 -9.23 -5.31 -10.13
C SER A 281 -9.87 -4.79 -11.42
N SER A 282 -9.47 -5.32 -12.57
CA SER A 282 -10.05 -4.95 -13.87
C SER A 282 -11.50 -5.39 -14.02
N TRP A 283 -11.85 -6.57 -13.50
CA TRP A 283 -13.21 -7.09 -13.53
C TRP A 283 -14.15 -6.25 -12.66
N SER A 284 -13.76 -5.96 -11.41
CA SER A 284 -14.55 -5.17 -10.46
C SER A 284 -14.80 -3.75 -10.94
N GLY A 285 -13.80 -3.11 -11.58
CA GLY A 285 -13.98 -1.79 -12.19
C GLY A 285 -15.10 -1.77 -13.25
N ARG A 286 -15.11 -2.77 -14.13
CA ARG A 286 -16.17 -2.91 -15.14
C ARG A 286 -17.54 -3.23 -14.53
N LYS A 287 -17.58 -4.14 -13.56
CA LYS A 287 -18.83 -4.57 -12.91
C LYS A 287 -19.40 -3.51 -11.95
N ALA A 288 -18.61 -2.65 -11.37
CA ALA A 288 -19.07 -1.56 -10.51
C ALA A 288 -20.04 -0.61 -11.26
N GLY A 289 -19.86 -0.45 -12.56
CA GLY A 289 -20.80 0.33 -13.40
C GLY A 289 -22.16 -0.33 -13.63
N THR A 290 -22.25 -1.65 -13.61
CA THR A 290 -23.49 -2.42 -13.91
C THR A 290 -24.17 -2.95 -12.65
N TRP A 291 -23.43 -3.59 -11.75
CA TRP A 291 -23.96 -4.21 -10.53
C TRP A 291 -24.20 -3.21 -9.38
N GLY A 292 -23.50 -2.08 -9.39
CA GLY A 292 -23.44 -1.14 -8.26
C GLY A 292 -22.19 -1.33 -7.40
N ARG A 293 -22.01 -0.47 -6.39
CA ARG A 293 -20.84 -0.50 -5.49
C ARG A 293 -21.06 -1.46 -4.32
N LYS A 294 -22.26 -1.40 -3.72
CA LYS A 294 -22.58 -2.19 -2.51
C LYS A 294 -22.50 -3.71 -2.75
N PRO A 295 -23.05 -4.33 -3.81
CA PRO A 295 -22.92 -5.76 -4.03
C PRO A 295 -21.46 -6.24 -4.13
N LEU A 296 -20.62 -5.48 -4.82
CA LEU A 296 -19.18 -5.80 -4.92
C LEU A 296 -18.46 -5.68 -3.57
N LEU A 297 -18.76 -4.63 -2.80
CA LEU A 297 -18.22 -4.51 -1.45
C LEU A 297 -18.67 -5.64 -0.53
N LEU A 298 -19.92 -6.10 -0.65
CA LEU A 298 -20.42 -7.23 0.13
C LEU A 298 -19.64 -8.52 -0.19
N ILE A 299 -19.26 -8.74 -1.45
CA ILE A 299 -18.37 -9.87 -1.81
C ILE A 299 -17.02 -9.69 -1.12
N ALA A 300 -16.38 -8.50 -1.25
CA ALA A 300 -15.07 -8.22 -0.67
C ALA A 300 -15.06 -8.40 0.86
N PHE A 301 -16.10 -7.91 1.54
CA PHE A 301 -16.21 -8.01 2.99
C PHE A 301 -16.62 -9.42 3.46
N GLY A 302 -17.43 -10.13 2.66
CA GLY A 302 -17.91 -11.47 3.01
C GLY A 302 -16.84 -12.56 2.94
N VAL A 303 -15.86 -12.43 2.05
CA VAL A 303 -14.76 -13.40 1.96
C VAL A 303 -13.79 -13.32 3.14
N LEU A 304 -13.71 -12.19 3.82
CA LEU A 304 -12.74 -11.97 4.89
C LEU A 304 -13.03 -12.77 6.17
N PRO A 305 -14.27 -12.81 6.71
CA PRO A 305 -14.57 -13.68 7.84
C PRO A 305 -14.45 -15.17 7.47
N ILE A 306 -14.83 -15.55 6.24
CA ILE A 306 -14.65 -16.92 5.75
C ILE A 306 -13.18 -17.32 5.78
N ARG A 307 -12.29 -16.44 5.29
CA ARG A 307 -10.84 -16.63 5.32
C ARG A 307 -10.32 -16.84 6.75
N GLY A 308 -10.74 -15.99 7.71
CA GLY A 308 -10.33 -16.10 9.10
C GLY A 308 -10.77 -17.40 9.76
N ILE A 309 -11.98 -17.87 9.47
CA ILE A 309 -12.51 -19.15 9.94
C ILE A 309 -11.73 -20.32 9.30
N LEU A 310 -11.50 -20.30 7.99
CA LEU A 310 -10.79 -21.37 7.28
C LEU A 310 -9.37 -21.58 7.82
N TYR A 311 -8.67 -20.51 8.26
CA TYR A 311 -7.35 -20.65 8.90
C TYR A 311 -7.39 -21.42 10.23
N THR A 312 -8.54 -21.54 10.85
CA THR A 312 -8.70 -22.34 12.09
C THR A 312 -9.07 -23.79 11.82
N LEU A 313 -9.49 -24.14 10.59
CA LEU A 313 -9.98 -25.47 10.23
C LEU A 313 -8.91 -26.36 9.60
N THR A 314 -7.76 -25.82 9.23
CA THR A 314 -6.72 -26.60 8.57
C THR A 314 -5.33 -26.18 9.02
N SER A 315 -4.44 -27.16 9.13
CA SER A 315 -2.98 -26.97 9.24
C SER A 315 -2.24 -27.39 7.97
N ASN A 316 -2.96 -27.85 6.95
CA ASN A 316 -2.36 -28.20 5.67
C ASN A 316 -1.87 -26.94 4.94
N THR A 317 -0.58 -26.87 4.69
CA THR A 317 0.10 -25.70 4.15
C THR A 317 -0.40 -25.34 2.74
N GLU A 318 -0.70 -26.33 1.91
CA GLU A 318 -1.19 -26.10 0.55
C GLU A 318 -2.60 -25.49 0.59
N LEU A 319 -3.46 -25.94 1.50
CA LEU A 319 -4.78 -25.34 1.72
C LEU A 319 -4.66 -23.92 2.28
N LEU A 320 -3.70 -23.67 3.17
CA LEU A 320 -3.44 -22.31 3.68
C LEU A 320 -3.03 -21.35 2.55
N VAL A 321 -2.24 -21.81 1.58
CA VAL A 321 -1.91 -21.04 0.37
C VAL A 321 -3.15 -20.84 -0.51
N ALA A 322 -3.99 -21.86 -0.70
CA ALA A 322 -5.22 -21.76 -1.49
C ALA A 322 -6.22 -20.77 -0.89
N ILE A 323 -6.31 -20.70 0.45
CA ILE A 323 -7.15 -19.73 1.16
C ILE A 323 -6.75 -18.27 0.84
N GLN A 324 -5.51 -18.01 0.40
CA GLN A 324 -5.08 -16.67 -0.03
C GLN A 324 -5.81 -16.14 -1.27
N VAL A 325 -6.48 -17.00 -2.03
CA VAL A 325 -7.40 -16.57 -3.10
C VAL A 325 -8.47 -15.63 -2.52
N LEU A 326 -8.97 -15.90 -1.32
CA LEU A 326 -9.96 -15.05 -0.65
C LEU A 326 -9.38 -13.68 -0.30
N ASP A 327 -8.10 -13.60 0.08
CA ASP A 327 -7.40 -12.33 0.28
C ASP A 327 -7.36 -11.50 -1.00
N GLY A 328 -6.97 -12.15 -2.09
CA GLY A 328 -6.93 -11.52 -3.41
C GLY A 328 -8.30 -11.03 -3.88
N ILE A 329 -9.38 -11.77 -3.61
CA ILE A 329 -10.76 -11.36 -3.91
C ILE A 329 -11.11 -10.10 -3.09
N GLY A 330 -10.91 -10.15 -1.78
CA GLY A 330 -11.20 -9.02 -0.89
C GLY A 330 -10.44 -7.77 -1.28
N ALA A 331 -9.11 -7.87 -1.38
CA ALA A 331 -8.22 -6.74 -1.68
C ALA A 331 -8.42 -6.19 -3.11
N GLY A 332 -8.60 -7.07 -4.11
CA GLY A 332 -8.77 -6.68 -5.50
C GLY A 332 -10.07 -5.92 -5.76
N ILE A 333 -11.17 -6.35 -5.15
CA ILE A 333 -12.46 -5.66 -5.26
C ILE A 333 -12.45 -4.38 -4.42
N PHE A 334 -12.03 -4.46 -3.15
CA PHE A 334 -12.01 -3.31 -2.25
C PHE A 334 -11.14 -2.18 -2.79
N GLY A 335 -9.96 -2.47 -3.29
CA GLY A 335 -9.01 -1.47 -3.80
C GLY A 335 -9.60 -0.60 -4.91
N VAL A 336 -10.42 -1.17 -5.78
CA VAL A 336 -11.06 -0.43 -6.89
C VAL A 336 -12.35 0.24 -6.41
N VAL A 337 -13.23 -0.52 -5.76
CA VAL A 337 -14.60 -0.06 -5.46
C VAL A 337 -14.60 1.00 -4.36
N SER A 338 -13.66 0.96 -3.40
CA SER A 338 -13.55 1.98 -2.35
C SER A 338 -13.30 3.39 -2.92
N VAL A 339 -12.44 3.50 -3.93
CA VAL A 339 -12.17 4.79 -4.60
C VAL A 339 -13.42 5.31 -5.31
N LEU A 340 -14.19 4.42 -5.94
CA LEU A 340 -15.46 4.79 -6.61
C LEU A 340 -16.52 5.25 -5.60
N VAL A 341 -16.63 4.58 -4.45
CA VAL A 341 -17.55 4.99 -3.36
C VAL A 341 -17.16 6.37 -2.84
N ILE A 342 -15.89 6.62 -2.59
CA ILE A 342 -15.41 7.93 -2.13
C ILE A 342 -15.74 9.01 -3.19
N ALA A 343 -15.51 8.72 -4.46
CA ALA A 343 -15.85 9.64 -5.54
C ALA A 343 -17.36 9.94 -5.63
N ASP A 344 -18.21 8.90 -5.50
CA ASP A 344 -19.67 9.07 -5.51
C ASP A 344 -20.14 9.92 -4.30
N LEU A 345 -19.62 9.66 -3.09
CA LEU A 345 -20.02 10.38 -1.87
C LEU A 345 -19.53 11.83 -1.84
N THR A 346 -18.36 12.11 -2.42
CA THR A 346 -17.77 13.46 -2.42
C THR A 346 -18.10 14.28 -3.66
N ARG A 347 -18.91 13.77 -4.56
CA ARG A 347 -19.26 14.45 -5.81
C ARG A 347 -19.90 15.83 -5.57
N GLY A 348 -19.37 16.84 -6.26
CA GLY A 348 -19.84 18.24 -6.16
C GLY A 348 -19.41 18.95 -4.87
N THR A 349 -18.65 18.31 -3.99
CA THR A 349 -18.19 18.92 -2.73
C THR A 349 -16.77 19.48 -2.82
N GLY A 350 -15.99 19.11 -3.84
CA GLY A 350 -14.55 19.45 -3.94
C GLY A 350 -13.66 18.72 -2.92
N ARG A 351 -14.20 17.77 -2.15
CA ARG A 351 -13.54 17.15 -0.98
C ARG A 351 -12.93 15.77 -1.23
N PHE A 352 -12.88 15.31 -2.47
CA PHE A 352 -12.41 13.95 -2.80
C PHE A 352 -11.02 13.65 -2.23
N LYS A 353 -10.05 14.54 -2.46
CA LYS A 353 -8.65 14.34 -2.00
C LYS A 353 -8.56 14.30 -0.46
N LEU A 354 -9.26 15.21 0.22
CA LEU A 354 -9.32 15.27 1.68
C LEU A 354 -9.91 13.99 2.26
N THR A 355 -11.03 13.53 1.70
CA THR A 355 -11.72 12.31 2.13
C THR A 355 -10.86 11.07 1.90
N LEU A 356 -10.24 10.95 0.73
CA LEU A 356 -9.35 9.85 0.41
C LEU A 356 -8.15 9.79 1.38
N GLY A 357 -7.55 10.94 1.67
CA GLY A 357 -6.45 11.05 2.63
C GLY A 357 -6.88 10.67 4.05
N ALA A 358 -8.01 11.16 4.53
CA ALA A 358 -8.54 10.85 5.85
C ALA A 358 -8.85 9.34 6.00
N ILE A 359 -9.49 8.73 5.00
CA ILE A 359 -9.79 7.30 5.00
C ILE A 359 -8.50 6.49 4.98
N THR A 360 -7.54 6.83 4.13
CA THR A 360 -6.25 6.14 4.04
C THR A 360 -5.49 6.19 5.38
N THR A 361 -5.49 7.34 6.05
CA THR A 361 -4.86 7.50 7.37
C THR A 361 -5.55 6.64 8.44
N ALA A 362 -6.89 6.69 8.51
CA ALA A 362 -7.67 5.92 9.48
C ALA A 362 -7.53 4.41 9.26
N VAL A 363 -7.58 3.97 8.01
CA VAL A 363 -7.31 2.59 7.59
C VAL A 363 -5.91 2.15 8.01
N GLY A 364 -4.90 2.98 7.78
CA GLY A 364 -3.52 2.70 8.19
C GLY A 364 -3.37 2.53 9.70
N ILE A 365 -4.02 3.38 10.50
CA ILE A 365 -4.06 3.27 11.97
C ILE A 365 -4.71 1.94 12.37
N GLY A 366 -5.88 1.61 11.81
CA GLY A 366 -6.58 0.36 12.08
C GLY A 366 -5.73 -0.86 11.74
N ALA A 367 -5.11 -0.87 10.57
CA ALA A 367 -4.22 -1.95 10.12
C ALA A 367 -2.99 -2.11 11.02
N SER A 368 -2.40 -1.00 11.48
CA SER A 368 -1.24 -1.03 12.36
C SER A 368 -1.60 -1.55 13.76
N LEU A 369 -2.69 -1.08 14.35
CA LEU A 369 -3.17 -1.53 15.66
C LEU A 369 -3.58 -3.01 15.64
N SER A 370 -4.09 -3.50 14.51
CA SER A 370 -4.43 -4.91 14.34
C SER A 370 -3.26 -5.84 14.67
N GLN A 371 -2.04 -5.46 14.29
CA GLN A 371 -0.86 -6.30 14.47
C GLN A 371 -0.60 -6.61 15.95
N VAL A 372 -0.57 -5.58 16.80
CA VAL A 372 -0.29 -5.76 18.24
C VAL A 372 -1.47 -6.40 18.96
N ILE A 373 -2.71 -6.02 18.59
CA ILE A 373 -3.91 -6.55 19.26
C ILE A 373 -4.08 -8.05 18.94
N ALA A 374 -4.01 -8.42 17.67
CA ALA A 374 -4.13 -9.81 17.26
C ALA A 374 -2.93 -10.65 17.74
N GLY A 375 -1.71 -10.12 17.67
CA GLY A 375 -0.51 -10.76 18.22
C GLY A 375 -0.63 -11.03 19.72
N GLY A 376 -1.13 -10.06 20.50
CA GLY A 376 -1.39 -10.22 21.93
C GLY A 376 -2.46 -11.27 22.25
N ILE A 377 -3.51 -11.39 21.42
CA ILE A 377 -4.51 -12.46 21.56
C ILE A 377 -3.90 -13.82 21.26
N VAL A 378 -3.13 -13.94 20.17
CA VAL A 378 -2.46 -15.18 19.80
C VAL A 378 -1.49 -15.63 20.88
N HIS A 379 -0.70 -14.71 21.44
CA HIS A 379 0.24 -15.00 22.50
C HIS A 379 -0.43 -15.57 23.77
N ARG A 380 -1.60 -15.02 24.14
CA ARG A 380 -2.30 -15.39 25.40
C ARG A 380 -3.25 -16.58 25.24
N VAL A 381 -3.91 -16.70 24.09
CA VAL A 381 -5.03 -17.64 23.88
C VAL A 381 -4.78 -18.62 22.76
N GLY A 382 -3.81 -18.32 21.88
CA GLY A 382 -3.44 -19.18 20.75
C GLY A 382 -3.94 -18.68 19.39
N SER A 383 -3.38 -19.28 18.32
CA SER A 383 -3.58 -18.83 16.94
C SER A 383 -5.06 -18.89 16.50
N HIS A 384 -5.81 -19.93 16.90
CA HIS A 384 -7.23 -20.05 16.58
C HIS A 384 -8.03 -18.85 17.11
N ALA A 385 -7.77 -18.42 18.36
CA ALA A 385 -8.44 -17.27 18.95
C ALA A 385 -8.13 -15.97 18.20
N GLY A 386 -6.87 -15.78 17.77
CA GLY A 386 -6.46 -14.63 16.97
C GLY A 386 -7.21 -14.57 15.63
N PHE A 387 -7.26 -15.66 14.87
CA PHE A 387 -7.99 -15.70 13.60
C PHE A 387 -9.51 -15.55 13.78
N LEU A 388 -10.11 -16.17 14.80
CA LEU A 388 -11.53 -16.02 15.09
C LEU A 388 -11.89 -14.60 15.53
N PHE A 389 -11.03 -13.93 16.30
CA PHE A 389 -11.19 -12.53 16.65
C PHE A 389 -11.22 -11.63 15.39
N LEU A 390 -10.26 -11.83 14.48
CA LEU A 390 -10.21 -11.09 13.23
C LEU A 390 -11.42 -11.40 12.35
N ALA A 391 -11.88 -12.66 12.31
CA ALA A 391 -13.09 -13.06 11.61
C ALA A 391 -14.34 -12.41 12.20
N ALA A 392 -14.42 -12.27 13.54
CA ALA A 392 -15.53 -11.59 14.21
C ALA A 392 -15.58 -10.10 13.86
N VAL A 393 -14.41 -9.41 13.87
CA VAL A 393 -14.32 -8.01 13.43
C VAL A 393 -14.74 -7.87 11.96
N ALA A 394 -14.28 -8.77 11.08
CA ALA A 394 -14.68 -8.79 9.67
C ALA A 394 -16.18 -9.03 9.49
N SER A 395 -16.80 -9.94 10.29
CA SER A 395 -18.24 -10.20 10.28
C SER A 395 -19.03 -8.97 10.72
N ALA A 396 -18.56 -8.27 11.75
CA ALA A 396 -19.17 -7.00 12.19
C ALA A 396 -19.08 -5.93 11.10
N ALA A 397 -17.91 -5.80 10.44
CA ALA A 397 -17.76 -4.89 9.30
C ALA A 397 -18.71 -5.22 8.15
N PHE A 398 -18.87 -6.51 7.82
CA PHE A 398 -19.82 -6.98 6.82
C PHE A 398 -21.27 -6.64 7.19
N ALA A 399 -21.67 -6.88 8.45
CA ALA A 399 -23.00 -6.56 8.94
C ALA A 399 -23.29 -5.05 8.87
N ILE A 400 -22.36 -4.21 9.33
CA ILE A 400 -22.48 -2.74 9.23
C ILE A 400 -22.67 -2.32 7.77
N LEU A 401 -21.83 -2.86 6.87
CA LEU A 401 -21.95 -2.58 5.44
C LEU A 401 -23.30 -3.02 4.86
N TYR A 402 -23.74 -4.22 5.21
CA TYR A 402 -24.99 -4.80 4.72
C TYR A 402 -26.20 -3.98 5.15
N PHE A 403 -26.32 -3.67 6.44
CA PHE A 403 -27.51 -3.03 7.00
C PHE A 403 -27.51 -1.50 6.88
N LEU A 404 -26.34 -0.85 6.98
CA LEU A 404 -26.28 0.60 7.12
C LEU A 404 -25.78 1.33 5.88
N MET A 405 -24.96 0.68 5.02
CA MET A 405 -24.42 1.35 3.83
C MET A 405 -25.45 1.41 2.69
N PRO A 406 -25.79 2.59 2.16
CA PRO A 406 -26.63 2.69 0.97
C PRO A 406 -25.85 2.33 -0.30
N GLU A 407 -26.57 2.04 -1.40
CA GLU A 407 -25.97 1.93 -2.73
C GLU A 407 -25.58 3.34 -3.24
N THR A 408 -24.27 3.56 -3.45
CA THR A 408 -23.78 4.90 -3.79
C THR A 408 -23.92 5.27 -5.27
N ARG A 409 -24.02 4.27 -6.15
CA ARG A 409 -24.29 4.49 -7.57
C ARG A 409 -25.58 5.29 -7.80
N ASN A 410 -26.64 4.98 -7.04
CA ASN A 410 -27.92 5.67 -7.16
C ASN A 410 -27.85 7.11 -6.64
N LEU A 411 -27.00 7.37 -5.63
CA LEU A 411 -26.77 8.74 -5.14
C LEU A 411 -26.09 9.61 -6.22
N ARG A 412 -25.31 9.00 -7.09
CA ARG A 412 -24.72 9.67 -8.26
C ARG A 412 -25.80 10.09 -9.25
N LEU A 413 -26.70 9.17 -9.64
CA LEU A 413 -27.75 9.40 -10.62
C LEU A 413 -28.80 10.44 -10.15
N ALA A 414 -29.02 10.54 -8.83
CA ALA A 414 -29.95 11.53 -8.26
C ALA A 414 -29.38 12.96 -8.21
N LYS A 415 -28.08 13.13 -8.41
CA LYS A 415 -27.39 14.43 -8.44
C LYS A 415 -27.08 14.90 -9.88
N GLU A 416 -27.25 14.06 -10.89
CA GLU A 416 -27.27 14.38 -12.33
C GLU A 416 -28.67 14.76 -12.79
#